data_2f25d22792d6e578044a87b4f6704456
#
_entry.id   2f25d22792d6e578044a87b4f6704456
#
_cell.length_a   1.000
_cell.length_b   1.000
_cell.length_c   1.000
_cell.angle_alpha   90.00
_cell.angle_beta   90.00
_cell.angle_gamma   90.00
#
_symmetry.space_group_name_H-M   'P 1'
#
loop_
_entity.id
_entity.type
_entity.pdbx_description
1 polymer ?
#
loop_
_entity_poly.entity_id
_entity_poly.type
_entity_poly.pdbx_seq_one_letter_code
_entity_poly.pdbx_strand_id
1 'polypeptide(L)'
;MTLAKGNHAVNALTAADNILPTGDRVDIEVRSQGQVKIIKLRGRLSLGGPVDRLRATVEDLLKAGDNRLVLDLEELAAMDSSGIGLLARFLTSAKQQGGSLKLVNPSKFVVQTLKLVGLLNLFEVFGDTQAAAASF
;
A
#
# COMPACT_ATOMS: atom_id res chain seq x y z
N MET A 1 10.05 5.09 18.05
CA MET A 1 9.83 4.43 17.56
C MET A 1 9.28 3.85 17.41
N THR A 2 9.49 4.39 17.37
CA THR A 2 9.08 3.72 16.90
C THR A 2 8.82 3.07 16.64
N LEU A 3 8.73 3.41 16.70
CA LEU A 3 8.67 2.64 16.28
C LEU A 3 8.32 2.04 16.13
N ALA A 4 8.33 2.39 16.26
CA ALA A 4 8.26 1.64 15.90
C ALA A 4 8.04 1.09 15.69
N LYS A 5 8.06 1.31 15.77
CA LYS A 5 8.17 0.75 15.32
C LYS A 5 7.94 0.11 14.82
N GLY A 6 8.08 0.78 14.90
CA GLY A 6 8.18 0.19 14.31
C GLY A 6 8.38 0.12 13.75
N ASN A 7 8.83 0.46 13.77
CA ASN A 7 9.21 0.32 13.04
C ASN A 7 9.57 0.40 12.62
N HIS A 8 9.84 0.81 12.85
CA HIS A 8 10.46 0.89 12.36
C HIS A 8 10.94 0.80 12.21
N ALA A 9 10.72 1.14 12.39
CA ALA A 9 11.39 0.96 12.11
C ALA A 9 12.02 1.05 12.08
N VAL A 10 12.22 1.40 12.31
CA VAL A 10 12.92 1.32 11.99
C VAL A 10 13.58 1.30 11.93
N ASN A 11 13.73 1.57 12.23
CA ASN A 11 14.57 1.44 11.96
C ASN A 11 15.45 1.40 11.92
N ALA A 12 15.50 1.57 12.19
CA ALA A 12 16.49 1.57 12.01
C ALA A 12 17.25 1.68 11.67
N LEU A 13 17.36 1.91 11.66
CA LEU A 13 18.13 2.15 11.07
C LEU A 13 18.49 2.51 10.41
N THR A 14 17.64 2.67 10.68
CA THR A 14 18.18 2.88 9.84
C THR A 14 19.15 3.70 8.89
N ALA A 15 20.46 3.76 8.96
CA ALA A 15 21.39 4.53 8.19
C ALA A 15 21.44 4.13 6.74
N ALA A 16 21.24 2.84 6.48
CA ALA A 16 21.18 2.33 5.12
C ALA A 16 20.07 2.98 4.30
N ASP A 17 18.93 3.21 4.94
CA ASP A 17 17.82 3.87 4.25
C ASP A 17 18.14 5.31 3.92
N ASN A 18 18.94 5.97 4.75
CA ASN A 18 19.28 7.37 4.54
C ASN A 18 20.23 7.57 3.36
N ILE A 19 21.01 6.56 3.00
CA ILE A 19 21.97 6.68 1.90
C ILE A 19 21.42 6.18 0.58
N LEU A 20 20.22 5.58 0.55
CA LEU A 20 19.60 5.15 -0.69
C LEU A 20 19.06 6.35 -1.47
N PRO A 21 19.14 6.32 -2.80
CA PRO A 21 18.51 7.36 -3.61
C PRO A 21 17.03 7.48 -3.29
N THR A 22 16.56 8.71 -3.09
CA THR A 22 15.15 8.94 -2.73
C THR A 22 14.19 8.44 -3.79
N GLY A 23 14.60 8.43 -5.07
CA GLY A 23 13.76 7.96 -6.16
C GLY A 23 13.43 6.48 -6.10
N ASP A 24 14.22 5.69 -5.37
CA ASP A 24 14.07 4.24 -5.29
C ASP A 24 13.45 3.80 -3.96
N ARG A 25 12.86 4.74 -3.23
CA ARG A 25 12.34 4.45 -1.90
C ARG A 25 10.84 4.50 -1.85
N VAL A 26 10.29 3.64 -1.00
CA VAL A 26 8.91 3.77 -0.57
C VAL A 26 8.90 3.72 0.96
N ASP A 27 8.15 4.63 1.56
CA ASP A 27 7.88 4.60 3.00
C ASP A 27 6.50 3.99 3.19
N ILE A 28 6.41 3.03 4.11
CA ILE A 28 5.18 2.28 4.37
C ILE A 28 4.81 2.49 5.83
N GLU A 29 3.62 3.00 6.06
CA GLU A 29 3.10 3.24 7.40
C GLU A 29 1.77 2.49 7.53
N VAL A 30 1.64 1.66 8.56
CA VAL A 30 0.43 0.87 8.80
C VAL A 30 -0.23 1.35 10.09
N ARG A 31 -1.51 1.64 10.02
CA ARG A 31 -2.30 1.96 11.21
C ARG A 31 -3.62 1.21 11.17
N SER A 32 -4.24 1.07 12.32
CA SER A 32 -5.53 0.39 12.45
C SER A 32 -6.63 1.40 12.67
N GLN A 33 -7.78 1.16 12.04
CA GLN A 33 -9.00 1.89 12.31
C GLN A 33 -10.11 0.85 12.43
N GLY A 34 -10.44 0.49 13.68
CA GLY A 34 -11.30 -0.65 13.91
C GLY A 34 -10.64 -1.92 13.38
N GLN A 35 -11.36 -2.67 12.55
CA GLN A 35 -10.84 -3.89 11.93
C GLN A 35 -10.18 -3.64 10.59
N VAL A 36 -10.02 -2.38 10.20
CA VAL A 36 -9.44 -2.00 8.91
C VAL A 36 -7.99 -1.61 9.12
N LYS A 37 -7.11 -2.10 8.26
CA LYS A 37 -5.71 -1.68 8.24
C LYS A 37 -5.52 -0.66 7.13
N ILE A 38 -4.98 0.49 7.49
CA ILE A 38 -4.70 1.57 6.54
C ILE A 38 -3.20 1.59 6.31
N ILE A 39 -2.82 1.37 5.06
CA ILE A 39 -1.43 1.30 4.64
C ILE A 39 -1.13 2.54 3.83
N LYS A 40 -0.37 3.46 4.38
CA LYS A 40 -0.01 4.70 3.71
C LYS A 40 1.34 4.53 3.04
N LEU A 41 1.41 4.90 1.78
CA LEU A 41 2.64 4.82 0.98
C LEU A 41 3.11 6.22 0.62
N ARG A 42 4.43 6.42 0.71
CA ARG A 42 5.09 7.64 0.24
C ARG A 42 6.25 7.26 -0.64
N GLY A 43 6.50 8.06 -1.67
CA GLY A 43 7.65 7.84 -2.54
C GLY A 43 7.26 7.12 -3.81
N ARG A 44 7.95 6.05 -4.14
CA ARG A 44 7.75 5.33 -5.41
C ARG A 44 7.62 3.84 -5.16
N LEU A 45 6.65 3.23 -5.83
CA LEU A 45 6.45 1.79 -5.76
C LEU A 45 6.97 1.17 -7.06
N SER A 46 8.23 0.78 -7.04
CA SER A 46 8.94 0.25 -8.20
C SER A 46 9.52 -1.11 -7.91
N LEU A 47 9.85 -1.83 -8.98
CA LEU A 47 10.42 -3.17 -8.93
C LEU A 47 11.67 -3.19 -8.03
N GLY A 48 11.80 -4.22 -7.22
CA GLY A 48 12.92 -4.41 -6.30
C GLY A 48 12.48 -4.16 -4.86
N GLY A 49 13.30 -3.42 -4.10
CA GLY A 49 13.07 -3.19 -2.68
C GLY A 49 11.69 -2.65 -2.33
N PRO A 50 11.22 -1.58 -3.01
CA PRO A 50 9.90 -1.03 -2.69
C PRO A 50 8.77 -2.06 -2.84
N VAL A 51 8.72 -2.76 -3.96
CA VAL A 51 7.69 -3.78 -4.19
C VAL A 51 7.84 -4.92 -3.19
N ASP A 52 9.07 -5.35 -2.91
CA ASP A 52 9.31 -6.45 -1.98
C ASP A 52 8.86 -6.09 -0.56
N ARG A 53 9.13 -4.86 -0.12
CA ARG A 53 8.71 -4.42 1.21
C ARG A 53 7.21 -4.35 1.34
N LEU A 54 6.52 -3.81 0.34
CA LEU A 54 5.06 -3.75 0.38
C LEU A 54 4.46 -5.14 0.36
N ARG A 55 5.01 -6.03 -0.49
CA ARG A 55 4.55 -7.42 -0.53
C ARG A 55 4.64 -8.07 0.85
N ALA A 56 5.79 -7.95 1.51
CA ALA A 56 6.00 -8.53 2.83
C ALA A 56 5.02 -7.96 3.86
N THR A 57 4.82 -6.63 3.84
CA THR A 57 3.90 -5.98 4.76
C THR A 57 2.48 -6.51 4.61
N VAL A 58 1.98 -6.57 3.39
CA VAL A 58 0.61 -7.00 3.14
C VAL A 58 0.45 -8.50 3.40
N GLU A 59 1.44 -9.31 3.02
CA GLU A 59 1.38 -10.74 3.29
C GLU A 59 1.32 -11.02 4.78
N ASP A 60 2.08 -10.27 5.59
CA ASP A 60 2.03 -10.43 7.04
C ASP A 60 0.64 -10.06 7.60
N LEU A 61 0.05 -8.99 7.10
CA LEU A 61 -1.30 -8.60 7.52
C LEU A 61 -2.33 -9.68 7.17
N LEU A 62 -2.27 -10.19 5.95
CA LEU A 62 -3.19 -11.24 5.51
C LEU A 62 -3.01 -12.52 6.31
N LYS A 63 -1.78 -12.90 6.64
CA LYS A 63 -1.51 -14.07 7.46
C LYS A 63 -2.07 -13.90 8.87
N ALA A 64 -2.09 -12.67 9.38
CA ALA A 64 -2.67 -12.39 10.69
C ALA A 64 -4.20 -12.33 10.66
N GLY A 65 -4.83 -12.49 9.50
CA GLY A 65 -6.27 -12.44 9.36
C GLY A 65 -6.81 -11.06 9.04
N ASP A 66 -5.94 -10.07 8.82
CA ASP A 66 -6.35 -8.71 8.47
C ASP A 66 -6.67 -8.63 6.99
N ASN A 67 -7.95 -8.77 6.66
CA ASN A 67 -8.39 -8.83 5.26
C ASN A 67 -9.15 -7.58 4.80
N ARG A 68 -9.28 -6.56 5.65
CA ARG A 68 -9.91 -5.29 5.30
C ARG A 68 -8.81 -4.25 5.19
N LEU A 69 -8.40 -4.00 3.95
CA LEU A 69 -7.19 -3.23 3.68
C LEU A 69 -7.54 -1.96 2.91
N VAL A 70 -6.92 -0.86 3.30
CA VAL A 70 -6.99 0.42 2.58
C VAL A 70 -5.57 0.83 2.24
N LEU A 71 -5.31 1.12 0.98
CA LEU A 71 -4.05 1.71 0.54
C LEU A 71 -4.26 3.20 0.32
N ASP A 72 -3.58 4.00 1.12
CA ASP A 72 -3.58 5.45 0.99
C ASP A 72 -2.44 5.83 0.06
N LEU A 73 -2.78 6.26 -1.15
CA LEU A 73 -1.84 6.53 -2.22
C LEU A 73 -1.62 8.03 -2.46
N GLU A 74 -2.14 8.87 -1.58
CA GLU A 74 -2.08 10.32 -1.78
C GLU A 74 -0.66 10.84 -1.94
N GLU A 75 0.30 10.26 -1.22
CA GLU A 75 1.70 10.70 -1.26
C GLU A 75 2.60 9.76 -2.07
N LEU A 76 2.01 8.87 -2.86
CA LEU A 76 2.77 8.02 -3.76
C LEU A 76 3.00 8.75 -5.07
N ALA A 77 4.27 9.04 -5.39
CA ALA A 77 4.62 9.83 -6.55
C ALA A 77 4.53 9.04 -7.85
N ALA A 78 4.83 7.74 -7.81
CA ALA A 78 4.86 6.93 -9.02
C ALA A 78 4.74 5.44 -8.68
N MET A 79 4.28 4.68 -9.67
CA MET A 79 4.13 3.23 -9.55
C MET A 79 4.38 2.64 -10.94
N ASP A 80 5.23 1.61 -11.01
CA ASP A 80 5.45 0.91 -12.27
C ASP A 80 4.52 -0.29 -12.41
N SER A 81 4.69 -1.06 -13.49
CA SER A 81 3.80 -2.18 -13.77
C SER A 81 3.89 -3.29 -12.70
N SER A 82 5.05 -3.43 -12.04
CA SER A 82 5.18 -4.42 -10.96
C SER A 82 4.34 -4.04 -9.75
N GLY A 83 4.25 -2.74 -9.43
CA GLY A 83 3.37 -2.24 -8.38
C GLY A 83 1.90 -2.45 -8.72
N ILE A 84 1.52 -2.17 -9.97
CA ILE A 84 0.15 -2.39 -10.43
C ILE A 84 -0.24 -3.86 -10.27
N GLY A 85 0.62 -4.78 -10.72
CA GLY A 85 0.37 -6.21 -10.59
C GLY A 85 0.25 -6.64 -9.13
N LEU A 86 1.06 -6.06 -8.27
CA LEU A 86 1.02 -6.34 -6.84
C LEU A 86 -0.32 -5.92 -6.22
N LEU A 87 -0.84 -4.75 -6.58
CA LEU A 87 -2.14 -4.30 -6.09
C LEU A 87 -3.26 -5.26 -6.49
N ALA A 88 -3.23 -5.74 -7.73
CA ALA A 88 -4.22 -6.70 -8.21
C ALA A 88 -4.17 -8.00 -7.41
N ARG A 89 -2.95 -8.49 -7.10
CA ARG A 89 -2.79 -9.69 -6.29
C ARG A 89 -3.30 -9.50 -4.87
N PHE A 90 -3.03 -8.35 -4.27
CA PHE A 90 -3.52 -8.08 -2.91
C PHE A 90 -5.04 -8.05 -2.88
N LEU A 91 -5.68 -7.43 -3.88
CA LEU A 91 -7.13 -7.41 -3.95
C LEU A 91 -7.69 -8.83 -4.02
N THR A 92 -7.11 -9.66 -4.88
CA THR A 92 -7.52 -11.05 -5.02
C THR A 92 -7.36 -11.81 -3.70
N SER A 93 -6.20 -11.68 -3.06
CA SER A 93 -5.92 -12.37 -1.81
C SER A 93 -6.85 -11.93 -0.69
N ALA A 94 -7.10 -10.63 -0.56
CA ALA A 94 -8.01 -10.12 0.45
C ALA A 94 -9.43 -10.64 0.23
N LYS A 95 -9.89 -10.65 -1.03
CA LYS A 95 -11.23 -11.15 -1.35
C LYS A 95 -11.36 -12.63 -1.08
N GLN A 96 -10.33 -13.42 -1.32
CA GLN A 96 -10.33 -14.84 -1.00
C GLN A 96 -10.49 -15.09 0.49
N GLN A 97 -10.08 -14.14 1.32
CA GLN A 97 -10.25 -14.23 2.77
C GLN A 97 -11.53 -13.55 3.27
N GLY A 98 -12.41 -13.15 2.37
CA GLY A 98 -13.67 -12.52 2.73
C GLY A 98 -13.61 -11.02 2.92
N GLY A 99 -12.50 -10.39 2.58
CA GLY A 99 -12.31 -8.95 2.70
C GLY A 99 -12.17 -8.23 1.37
N SER A 100 -11.42 -7.15 1.36
CA SER A 100 -11.15 -6.39 0.15
C SER A 100 -9.96 -5.45 0.35
N LEU A 101 -9.50 -4.87 -0.75
CA LEU A 101 -8.49 -3.82 -0.77
C LEU A 101 -9.09 -2.61 -1.48
N LYS A 102 -9.10 -1.46 -0.80
CA LYS A 102 -9.66 -0.23 -1.35
C LYS A 102 -8.56 0.82 -1.46
N LEU A 103 -8.70 1.74 -2.42
CA LEU A 103 -7.68 2.74 -2.69
C LEU A 103 -8.17 4.12 -2.27
N VAL A 104 -7.27 4.93 -1.73
CA VAL A 104 -7.55 6.30 -1.33
C VAL A 104 -6.61 7.25 -2.07
N ASN A 105 -7.19 8.23 -2.74
CA ASN A 105 -6.49 9.32 -3.42
C ASN A 105 -5.34 8.87 -4.34
N PRO A 106 -5.56 7.89 -5.23
CA PRO A 106 -4.51 7.59 -6.23
C PRO A 106 -4.29 8.81 -7.11
N SER A 107 -3.02 9.06 -7.48
CA SER A 107 -2.71 10.16 -8.38
C SER A 107 -3.33 9.93 -9.76
N LYS A 108 -3.42 11.01 -10.55
CA LYS A 108 -3.90 10.88 -11.93
C LYS A 108 -3.09 9.87 -12.71
N PHE A 109 -1.79 9.83 -12.50
CA PHE A 109 -0.91 8.88 -13.15
C PHE A 109 -1.29 7.44 -12.81
N VAL A 110 -1.52 7.16 -11.53
CA VAL A 110 -1.91 5.81 -11.09
C VAL A 110 -3.27 5.45 -11.66
N VAL A 111 -4.24 6.37 -11.60
CA VAL A 111 -5.58 6.14 -12.15
C VAL A 111 -5.50 5.84 -13.65
N GLN A 112 -4.75 6.63 -14.40
CA GLN A 112 -4.61 6.41 -15.84
C GLN A 112 -3.92 5.09 -16.15
N THR A 113 -2.92 4.72 -15.36
CA THR A 113 -2.23 3.45 -15.56
C THR A 113 -3.16 2.28 -15.30
N LEU A 114 -3.92 2.33 -14.20
CA LEU A 114 -4.91 1.29 -13.89
C LEU A 114 -5.97 1.18 -15.00
N LYS A 115 -6.42 2.34 -15.50
CA LYS A 115 -7.41 2.38 -16.57
C LYS A 115 -6.85 1.77 -17.86
N LEU A 116 -5.62 2.11 -18.18
CA LEU A 116 -4.96 1.65 -19.41
C LEU A 116 -4.82 0.13 -19.44
N VAL A 117 -4.51 -0.49 -18.31
CA VAL A 117 -4.37 -1.95 -18.22
C VAL A 117 -5.68 -2.65 -17.86
N GLY A 118 -6.78 -1.91 -17.79
CA GLY A 118 -8.11 -2.50 -17.56
C GLY A 118 -8.41 -2.91 -16.13
N LEU A 119 -7.66 -2.40 -15.14
CA LEU A 119 -7.82 -2.80 -13.74
C LEU A 119 -8.56 -1.79 -12.87
N LEU A 120 -8.82 -0.57 -13.38
CA LEU A 120 -9.42 0.48 -12.54
C LEU A 120 -10.76 0.06 -11.96
N ASN A 121 -11.59 -0.61 -12.76
CA ASN A 121 -12.94 -1.00 -12.34
C ASN A 121 -12.95 -2.10 -11.27
N LEU A 122 -11.80 -2.73 -11.01
CA LEU A 122 -11.70 -3.75 -9.96
C LEU A 122 -11.58 -3.16 -8.58
N PHE A 123 -11.19 -1.88 -8.48
CA PHE A 123 -10.93 -1.22 -7.20
C PHE A 123 -11.99 -0.20 -6.88
N GLU A 124 -12.39 -0.14 -5.61
CA GLU A 124 -13.17 0.98 -5.10
C GLU A 124 -12.20 2.08 -4.69
N VAL A 125 -12.46 3.29 -5.14
CA VAL A 125 -11.60 4.45 -4.92
C VAL A 125 -12.32 5.49 -4.10
N PHE A 126 -11.65 6.01 -3.09
CA PHE A 126 -12.23 6.99 -2.15
C PHE A 126 -11.34 8.23 -2.07
N GLY A 127 -11.95 9.34 -1.64
CA GLY A 127 -11.24 10.61 -1.46
C GLY A 127 -10.63 10.78 -0.08
N ASP A 128 -10.98 9.93 0.89
CA ASP A 128 -10.38 9.97 2.21
C ASP A 128 -10.42 8.59 2.88
N THR A 129 -9.55 8.42 3.88
CA THR A 129 -9.40 7.13 4.54
C THR A 129 -10.61 6.76 5.41
N GLN A 130 -11.31 7.74 5.97
CA GLN A 130 -12.48 7.46 6.80
C GLN A 130 -13.61 6.88 5.95
N ALA A 131 -13.86 7.46 4.78
CA ALA A 131 -14.88 6.94 3.87
C ALA A 131 -14.54 5.53 3.42
N ALA A 132 -13.28 5.28 3.08
CA ALA A 132 -12.83 3.96 2.67
C ALA A 132 -13.01 2.94 3.79
N ALA A 133 -12.58 3.26 5.00
CA ALA A 133 -12.69 2.35 6.15
C ALA A 133 -14.15 2.07 6.50
N ALA A 134 -15.02 3.07 6.41
CA ALA A 134 -16.45 2.92 6.73
C ALA A 134 -17.21 2.08 5.70
N SER A 135 -16.63 1.86 4.52
CA SER A 135 -17.32 1.17 3.43
C SER A 135 -17.22 -0.35 3.49
N PHE A 136 -16.43 -0.88 4.41
CA PHE A 136 -16.30 -2.33 4.58
C PHE A 136 -17.50 -2.97 5.26
#